data_2f9e71480b9cbea9e0a37a10fd8bbd8a
#
_entry.id   2f9e71480b9cbea9e0a37a10fd8bbd8a
#
_cell.length_a   1.000
_cell.length_b   1.000
_cell.length_c   1.000
_cell.angle_alpha   90.00
_cell.angle_beta   90.00
_cell.angle_gamma   90.00
#
_symmetry.space_group_name_H-M   'P 1'
#
loop_
_entity.id
_entity.type
_entity.pdbx_description
1 polymer ?
#
loop_
_entity_poly.entity_id
_entity_poly.type
_entity_poly.pdbx_seq_one_letter_code
_entity_poly.pdbx_strand_id
1 'polypeptide(L)'
;MSEFCIKKINDVKFLKDKIMKRMVIFIAVLTVFAVTSIADDRPATFAQLPQTAQAFINTNYPGEKVSFVTVDDDLIMPDYHVVMANGVMIQFEHNGKLEKIETRKGEIPAGVVPVQIVELVKAYYPDATILQYEVGRKTYEVKLSNRMELKFNSRFNVIEVDD
;
A
#
# COMPACT_ATOMS: atom_id res chain seq x y z
N MET A 1 55.65 37.64 -20.25
CA MET A 1 55.21 36.49 -19.38
C MET A 1 53.92 36.79 -18.59
N SER A 2 53.20 37.85 -18.87
CA SER A 2 52.01 38.29 -18.14
C SER A 2 50.66 38.04 -18.83
N GLU A 3 50.59 38.06 -20.15
CA GLU A 3 49.29 37.93 -20.88
C GLU A 3 48.74 36.51 -20.89
N PHE A 4 49.60 35.48 -20.94
CA PHE A 4 49.18 34.08 -20.96
C PHE A 4 48.59 33.64 -19.60
N CYS A 5 49.08 34.20 -18.51
CA CYS A 5 48.58 33.90 -17.16
C CYS A 5 47.20 34.53 -16.92
N ILE A 6 46.96 35.73 -17.42
CA ILE A 6 45.69 36.45 -17.26
C ILE A 6 44.59 35.78 -18.07
N LYS A 7 44.89 35.29 -19.28
CA LYS A 7 43.94 34.58 -20.16
C LYS A 7 43.46 33.25 -19.50
N LYS A 8 44.40 32.53 -18.89
CA LYS A 8 44.08 31.25 -18.21
C LYS A 8 43.21 31.44 -16.95
N ILE A 9 43.39 32.54 -16.21
CA ILE A 9 42.58 32.88 -15.04
C ILE A 9 41.16 33.29 -15.47
N ASN A 10 41.01 34.03 -16.55
CA ASN A 10 39.70 34.41 -17.06
C ASN A 10 38.91 33.24 -17.61
N ASP A 11 39.56 32.29 -18.27
CA ASP A 11 38.93 31.07 -18.79
C ASP A 11 38.43 30.17 -17.64
N VAL A 12 39.20 30.02 -16.55
CA VAL A 12 38.80 29.29 -15.35
C VAL A 12 37.64 29.97 -14.63
N LYS A 13 37.64 31.31 -14.57
CA LYS A 13 36.54 32.06 -13.94
C LYS A 13 35.24 31.95 -14.73
N PHE A 14 35.31 32.05 -16.05
CA PHE A 14 34.19 31.88 -16.96
C PHE A 14 33.61 30.46 -16.90
N LEU A 15 34.48 29.43 -16.79
CA LEU A 15 34.05 28.04 -16.66
C LEU A 15 33.35 27.78 -15.29
N LYS A 16 33.87 28.36 -14.19
CA LYS A 16 33.24 28.31 -12.88
C LYS A 16 31.84 28.94 -12.86
N ASP A 17 31.70 30.11 -13.45
CA ASP A 17 30.39 30.80 -13.52
C ASP A 17 29.38 30.05 -14.37
N LYS A 18 29.82 29.39 -15.44
CA LYS A 18 28.96 28.55 -16.31
C LYS A 18 28.53 27.26 -15.62
N ILE A 19 29.44 26.64 -14.86
CA ILE A 19 29.14 25.42 -14.06
C ILE A 19 28.22 25.78 -12.89
N MET A 20 28.47 26.88 -12.19
CA MET A 20 27.65 27.31 -11.07
C MET A 20 26.22 27.69 -11.51
N LYS A 21 26.06 28.39 -12.65
CA LYS A 21 24.72 28.67 -13.22
C LYS A 21 23.99 27.40 -13.64
N ARG A 22 24.68 26.41 -14.19
CA ARG A 22 24.06 25.09 -14.52
C ARG A 22 23.71 24.30 -13.29
N MET A 23 24.54 24.30 -12.23
CA MET A 23 24.22 23.68 -10.93
C MET A 23 23.02 24.34 -10.26
N VAL A 24 22.91 25.65 -10.26
CA VAL A 24 21.76 26.37 -9.68
C VAL A 24 20.48 26.06 -10.44
N ILE A 25 20.52 25.93 -11.78
CA ILE A 25 19.37 25.55 -12.59
C ILE A 25 18.98 24.07 -12.33
N PHE A 26 19.97 23.16 -12.15
CA PHE A 26 19.69 21.77 -11.80
C PHE A 26 19.08 21.62 -10.41
N ILE A 27 19.53 22.39 -9.43
CA ILE A 27 18.96 22.37 -8.07
C ILE A 27 17.55 22.98 -8.09
N ALA A 28 17.29 24.03 -8.86
CA ALA A 28 15.97 24.64 -8.99
C ALA A 28 14.96 23.69 -9.71
N VAL A 29 15.41 22.83 -10.63
CA VAL A 29 14.55 21.83 -11.28
C VAL A 29 14.27 20.62 -10.37
N LEU A 30 15.21 20.24 -9.49
CA LEU A 30 15.00 19.16 -8.54
C LEU A 30 14.03 19.52 -7.40
N THR A 31 13.89 20.81 -7.07
CA THR A 31 12.97 21.24 -6.01
C THR A 31 11.50 21.34 -6.46
N VAL A 32 11.21 21.28 -7.75
CA VAL A 32 9.83 21.33 -8.28
C VAL A 32 9.17 19.94 -8.32
N PHE A 33 9.94 18.84 -8.20
CA PHE A 33 9.41 17.48 -8.21
C PHE A 33 9.13 16.85 -6.84
N ALA A 34 9.29 17.61 -5.75
CA ALA A 34 8.88 17.17 -4.42
C ALA A 34 7.46 17.68 -4.07
N VAL A 35 6.55 17.69 -5.03
CA VAL A 35 5.13 17.56 -4.71
C VAL A 35 4.90 16.07 -4.51
N THR A 36 5.26 15.57 -3.33
CA THR A 36 4.66 14.33 -2.83
C THR A 36 3.16 14.59 -2.87
N SER A 37 2.47 13.89 -3.75
CA SER A 37 1.03 13.69 -3.60
C SER A 37 0.86 13.07 -2.22
N ILE A 38 0.59 13.88 -1.21
CA ILE A 38 -0.02 13.41 0.01
C ILE A 38 -1.39 12.98 -0.51
N ALA A 39 -1.60 11.67 -0.67
CA ALA A 39 -2.93 11.13 -0.75
C ALA A 39 -3.58 11.56 0.57
N ASP A 40 -4.45 12.54 0.51
CA ASP A 40 -5.06 13.15 1.69
C ASP A 40 -6.30 12.30 2.01
N ASP A 41 -6.04 11.18 2.72
CA ASP A 41 -7.11 10.31 3.21
C ASP A 41 -8.06 11.15 4.06
N ARG A 42 -9.31 11.24 3.65
CA ARG A 42 -10.33 11.98 4.37
C ARG A 42 -11.00 11.11 5.43
N PRO A 43 -11.17 11.61 6.66
CA PRO A 43 -11.91 10.89 7.68
C PRO A 43 -13.37 10.68 7.24
N ALA A 44 -13.85 9.46 7.43
CA ALA A 44 -15.21 9.05 7.15
C ALA A 44 -15.84 8.36 8.38
N THR A 45 -17.14 8.14 8.32
CA THR A 45 -17.88 7.39 9.35
C THR A 45 -18.28 6.01 8.83
N PHE A 46 -18.56 5.07 9.76
CA PHE A 46 -19.07 3.74 9.40
C PHE A 46 -20.31 3.80 8.48
N ALA A 47 -21.21 4.76 8.74
CA ALA A 47 -22.43 4.94 7.94
C ALA A 47 -22.18 5.40 6.48
N GLN A 48 -21.01 5.94 6.19
CA GLN A 48 -20.62 6.36 4.84
C GLN A 48 -19.98 5.23 4.04
N LEU A 49 -19.65 4.11 4.67
CA LEU A 49 -19.20 2.92 3.94
C LEU A 49 -20.32 2.39 3.02
N PRO A 50 -19.97 1.80 1.90
CA PRO A 50 -20.91 1.04 1.08
C PRO A 50 -21.62 -0.05 1.92
N GLN A 51 -22.88 -0.34 1.63
CA GLN A 51 -23.64 -1.34 2.38
C GLN A 51 -22.98 -2.73 2.41
N THR A 52 -22.30 -3.10 1.32
CA THR A 52 -21.54 -4.36 1.21
C THR A 52 -20.42 -4.41 2.25
N ALA A 53 -19.66 -3.32 2.43
CA ALA A 53 -18.60 -3.21 3.42
C ALA A 53 -19.16 -3.24 4.85
N GLN A 54 -20.25 -2.51 5.11
CA GLN A 54 -20.94 -2.55 6.41
C GLN A 54 -21.42 -3.97 6.76
N ALA A 55 -22.05 -4.67 5.80
CA ALA A 55 -22.50 -6.04 5.97
C ALA A 55 -21.34 -6.99 6.24
N PHE A 56 -20.22 -6.84 5.52
CA PHE A 56 -19.01 -7.62 5.76
C PHE A 56 -18.48 -7.46 7.18
N ILE A 57 -18.38 -6.23 7.68
CA ILE A 57 -17.89 -5.95 9.04
C ILE A 57 -18.86 -6.53 10.07
N ASN A 58 -20.16 -6.30 9.95
CA ASN A 58 -21.16 -6.80 10.89
C ASN A 58 -21.20 -8.33 10.95
N THR A 59 -20.96 -9.00 9.81
CA THR A 59 -20.98 -10.48 9.74
C THR A 59 -19.72 -11.09 10.32
N ASN A 60 -18.54 -10.55 9.98
CA ASN A 60 -17.25 -11.17 10.34
C ASN A 60 -16.69 -10.68 11.67
N TYR A 61 -17.15 -9.51 12.15
CA TYR A 61 -16.71 -8.88 13.39
C TYR A 61 -17.89 -8.42 14.26
N PRO A 62 -18.81 -9.34 14.62
CA PRO A 62 -19.99 -8.99 15.40
C PRO A 62 -19.61 -8.45 16.78
N GLY A 63 -20.07 -7.23 17.08
CA GLY A 63 -19.80 -6.57 18.37
C GLY A 63 -18.45 -5.85 18.48
N GLU A 64 -17.55 -6.00 17.51
CA GLU A 64 -16.30 -5.25 17.46
C GLU A 64 -16.56 -3.80 17.04
N LYS A 65 -15.80 -2.89 17.64
CA LYS A 65 -15.92 -1.46 17.33
C LYS A 65 -14.98 -1.06 16.21
N VAL A 66 -15.48 -0.25 15.29
CA VAL A 66 -14.66 0.48 14.33
C VAL A 66 -13.99 1.64 15.06
N SER A 67 -12.67 1.72 15.00
CA SER A 67 -11.88 2.80 15.59
C SER A 67 -11.92 4.05 14.72
N PHE A 68 -11.66 3.89 13.44
CA PHE A 68 -11.81 4.97 12.46
C PHE A 68 -11.94 4.41 11.04
N VAL A 69 -12.46 5.27 10.18
CA VAL A 69 -12.61 5.03 8.74
C VAL A 69 -11.95 6.18 8.01
N THR A 70 -11.20 5.89 6.97
CA THR A 70 -10.75 6.88 5.98
C THR A 70 -11.19 6.47 4.59
N VAL A 71 -11.31 7.45 3.73
CA VAL A 71 -11.55 7.27 2.30
C VAL A 71 -10.43 8.00 1.57
N ASP A 72 -9.83 7.38 0.59
CA ASP A 72 -8.82 8.04 -0.22
C ASP A 72 -9.43 9.16 -1.07
N ASP A 73 -8.60 10.06 -1.57
CA ASP A 73 -9.05 11.24 -2.31
C ASP A 73 -9.22 10.98 -3.83
N ASP A 74 -9.32 9.71 -4.25
CA ASP A 74 -9.68 9.41 -5.63
C ASP A 74 -11.14 9.81 -5.87
N LEU A 75 -11.33 10.86 -6.69
CA LEU A 75 -12.65 11.41 -7.00
C LEU A 75 -13.52 10.47 -7.85
N ILE A 76 -12.94 9.44 -8.46
CA ILE A 76 -13.64 8.56 -9.40
C ILE A 76 -13.98 7.22 -8.75
N MET A 77 -13.04 6.62 -8.02
CA MET A 77 -13.18 5.29 -7.40
C MET A 77 -12.53 5.26 -6.03
N PRO A 78 -13.05 5.99 -5.04
CA PRO A 78 -12.44 6.06 -3.72
C PRO A 78 -12.49 4.71 -3.00
N ASP A 79 -11.36 4.29 -2.47
CA ASP A 79 -11.27 3.11 -1.62
C ASP A 79 -11.46 3.49 -0.15
N TYR A 80 -11.90 2.54 0.65
CA TYR A 80 -12.21 2.75 2.06
C TYR A 80 -11.25 1.96 2.95
N HIS A 81 -10.63 2.63 3.89
CA HIS A 81 -9.77 2.00 4.89
C HIS A 81 -10.45 2.02 6.25
N VAL A 82 -10.60 0.86 6.84
CA VAL A 82 -11.26 0.67 8.13
C VAL A 82 -10.27 0.09 9.12
N VAL A 83 -10.14 0.71 10.28
CA VAL A 83 -9.36 0.18 11.41
C VAL A 83 -10.31 -0.18 12.53
N MET A 84 -10.25 -1.45 12.94
CA MET A 84 -11.03 -1.98 14.05
C MET A 84 -10.33 -1.76 15.39
N ALA A 85 -11.07 -1.76 16.50
CA ALA A 85 -10.51 -1.57 17.83
C ALA A 85 -9.55 -2.68 18.27
N ASN A 86 -9.69 -3.89 17.73
CA ASN A 86 -8.78 -5.01 17.95
C ASN A 86 -7.51 -4.95 17.08
N GLY A 87 -7.34 -3.90 16.25
CA GLY A 87 -6.17 -3.67 15.40
C GLY A 87 -6.23 -4.34 14.03
N VAL A 88 -7.36 -4.93 13.66
CA VAL A 88 -7.58 -5.41 12.28
C VAL A 88 -7.75 -4.21 11.36
N MET A 89 -7.09 -4.26 10.20
CA MET A 89 -7.21 -3.28 9.14
C MET A 89 -7.89 -3.91 7.93
N ILE A 90 -8.88 -3.25 7.38
CA ILE A 90 -9.66 -3.74 6.25
C ILE A 90 -9.73 -2.65 5.19
N GLN A 91 -9.43 -3.01 3.98
CA GLN A 91 -9.55 -2.14 2.80
C GLN A 91 -10.66 -2.67 1.91
N PHE A 92 -11.52 -1.77 1.47
CA PHE A 92 -12.61 -2.07 0.56
C PHE A 92 -12.49 -1.20 -0.69
N GLU A 93 -12.76 -1.79 -1.85
CA GLU A 93 -12.97 -1.05 -3.08
C GLU A 93 -14.15 -0.07 -2.95
N HIS A 94 -14.25 0.91 -3.85
CA HIS A 94 -15.34 1.88 -3.95
C HIS A 94 -16.76 1.26 -3.92
N ASN A 95 -16.93 0.03 -4.37
CA ASN A 95 -18.21 -0.72 -4.35
C ASN A 95 -18.47 -1.49 -3.05
N GLY A 96 -17.52 -1.43 -2.09
CA GLY A 96 -17.58 -2.11 -0.79
C GLY A 96 -17.15 -3.57 -0.82
N LYS A 97 -16.56 -4.07 -1.92
CA LYS A 97 -15.94 -5.40 -1.94
C LYS A 97 -14.64 -5.38 -1.17
N LEU A 98 -14.34 -6.48 -0.50
CA LEU A 98 -13.07 -6.66 0.17
C LEU A 98 -11.93 -6.62 -0.85
N GLU A 99 -10.96 -5.78 -0.61
CA GLU A 99 -9.70 -5.71 -1.32
C GLU A 99 -8.59 -6.34 -0.47
N LYS A 100 -8.50 -5.93 0.80
CA LYS A 100 -7.45 -6.39 1.69
C LYS A 100 -7.94 -6.48 3.13
N ILE A 101 -7.47 -7.47 3.85
CA ILE A 101 -7.63 -7.58 5.28
C ILE A 101 -6.30 -7.98 5.91
N GLU A 102 -5.92 -7.31 6.99
CA GLU A 102 -4.68 -7.55 7.71
C GLU A 102 -4.93 -7.56 9.22
N THR A 103 -4.28 -8.48 9.91
CA THR A 103 -4.25 -8.52 11.37
C THR A 103 -2.82 -8.64 11.87
N ARG A 104 -2.51 -7.94 12.96
CA ARG A 104 -1.21 -8.08 13.65
C ARG A 104 -1.28 -9.08 14.79
N LYS A 105 -2.48 -9.38 15.26
CA LYS A 105 -2.73 -10.31 16.37
C LYS A 105 -4.02 -11.08 16.09
N GLY A 106 -3.95 -12.40 16.24
CA GLY A 106 -5.11 -13.26 16.00
C GLY A 106 -5.17 -13.79 14.57
N GLU A 107 -6.33 -14.22 14.16
CA GLU A 107 -6.61 -14.86 12.88
C GLU A 107 -7.66 -14.06 12.10
N ILE A 108 -7.57 -14.14 10.77
CA ILE A 108 -8.64 -13.67 9.90
C ILE A 108 -9.84 -14.58 10.08
N PRO A 109 -11.07 -14.06 10.22
CA PRO A 109 -12.26 -14.87 10.45
C PRO A 109 -12.44 -15.99 9.41
N ALA A 110 -12.90 -17.15 9.86
CA ALA A 110 -13.17 -18.28 8.99
C ALA A 110 -14.21 -17.90 7.91
N GLY A 111 -13.94 -18.30 6.68
CA GLY A 111 -14.81 -18.00 5.52
C GLY A 111 -14.47 -16.70 4.78
N VAL A 112 -13.62 -15.82 5.33
CA VAL A 112 -13.09 -14.64 4.59
C VAL A 112 -12.10 -15.10 3.52
N VAL A 113 -11.18 -15.99 3.90
CA VAL A 113 -10.22 -16.59 2.98
C VAL A 113 -10.84 -17.84 2.34
N PRO A 114 -10.74 -18.02 1.02
CA PRO A 114 -11.22 -19.24 0.35
C PRO A 114 -10.66 -20.52 0.98
N VAL A 115 -11.51 -21.52 1.16
CA VAL A 115 -11.14 -22.77 1.84
C VAL A 115 -9.95 -23.46 1.16
N GLN A 116 -9.84 -23.40 -0.16
CA GLN A 116 -8.74 -23.99 -0.93
C GLN A 116 -7.38 -23.40 -0.56
N ILE A 117 -7.34 -22.07 -0.31
CA ILE A 117 -6.13 -21.39 0.15
C ILE A 117 -5.80 -21.82 1.59
N VAL A 118 -6.81 -21.85 2.46
CA VAL A 118 -6.63 -22.27 3.86
C VAL A 118 -6.12 -23.70 3.97
N GLU A 119 -6.68 -24.64 3.19
CA GLU A 119 -6.26 -26.04 3.16
C GLU A 119 -4.82 -26.19 2.66
N LEU A 120 -4.44 -25.45 1.61
CA LEU A 120 -3.07 -25.43 1.10
C LEU A 120 -2.09 -24.90 2.13
N VAL A 121 -2.40 -23.77 2.77
CA VAL A 121 -1.54 -23.21 3.83
C VAL A 121 -1.37 -24.20 4.97
N LYS A 122 -2.45 -24.84 5.44
CA LYS A 122 -2.37 -25.85 6.50
C LYS A 122 -1.54 -27.09 6.11
N ALA A 123 -1.59 -27.49 4.84
CA ALA A 123 -0.84 -28.66 4.35
C ALA A 123 0.67 -28.40 4.27
N TYR A 124 1.09 -27.19 3.84
CA TYR A 124 2.51 -26.87 3.60
C TYR A 124 3.15 -26.04 4.72
N TYR A 125 2.34 -25.29 5.48
CA TYR A 125 2.77 -24.40 6.55
C TYR A 125 1.89 -24.59 7.81
N PRO A 126 1.87 -25.81 8.42
CA PRO A 126 0.93 -26.15 9.49
C PRO A 126 1.04 -25.25 10.73
N ASP A 127 2.22 -24.70 11.00
CA ASP A 127 2.51 -23.85 12.15
C ASP A 127 2.33 -22.35 11.84
N ALA A 128 1.94 -21.99 10.61
CA ALA A 128 1.78 -20.61 10.22
C ALA A 128 0.29 -20.20 10.16
N THR A 129 0.04 -18.97 10.57
CA THR A 129 -1.29 -18.33 10.53
C THR A 129 -1.33 -17.31 9.40
N ILE A 130 -2.47 -17.20 8.70
CA ILE A 130 -2.68 -16.17 7.69
C ILE A 130 -2.92 -14.85 8.41
N LEU A 131 -2.01 -13.88 8.21
CA LEU A 131 -2.09 -12.54 8.80
C LEU A 131 -2.62 -11.50 7.84
N GLN A 132 -2.50 -11.72 6.54
CA GLN A 132 -3.05 -10.85 5.50
C GLN A 132 -3.67 -11.69 4.41
N TYR A 133 -4.76 -11.20 3.87
CA TYR A 133 -5.39 -11.70 2.65
C TYR A 133 -5.76 -10.54 1.75
N GLU A 134 -5.36 -10.60 0.49
CA GLU A 134 -5.59 -9.58 -0.53
C GLU A 134 -6.24 -10.20 -1.76
N VAL A 135 -7.19 -9.47 -2.33
CA VAL A 135 -7.99 -9.88 -3.47
C VAL A 135 -7.66 -8.98 -4.65
N GLY A 136 -6.86 -9.46 -5.58
CA GLY A 136 -6.61 -8.76 -6.84
C GLY A 136 -7.64 -9.12 -7.92
N ARG A 137 -7.54 -8.50 -9.08
CA ARG A 137 -8.48 -8.74 -10.21
C ARG A 137 -8.59 -10.21 -10.65
N LYS A 138 -7.50 -10.95 -10.63
CA LYS A 138 -7.39 -12.36 -11.06
C LYS A 138 -6.47 -13.17 -10.17
N THR A 139 -6.06 -12.61 -9.05
CA THR A 139 -5.10 -13.20 -8.13
C THR A 139 -5.57 -13.02 -6.70
N TYR A 140 -5.08 -13.89 -5.85
CA TYR A 140 -5.21 -13.76 -4.41
C TYR A 140 -3.82 -13.83 -3.80
N GLU A 141 -3.60 -13.12 -2.71
CA GLU A 141 -2.32 -13.12 -2.00
C GLU A 141 -2.55 -13.29 -0.52
N VAL A 142 -1.73 -14.12 0.14
CA VAL A 142 -1.73 -14.25 1.58
C VAL A 142 -0.33 -14.07 2.14
N LYS A 143 -0.24 -13.37 3.27
CA LYS A 143 0.98 -13.29 4.08
C LYS A 143 0.80 -14.11 5.34
N LEU A 144 1.82 -14.90 5.64
CA LEU A 144 1.82 -15.81 6.78
C LEU A 144 2.64 -15.26 7.95
N SER A 145 2.39 -15.76 9.14
CA SER A 145 3.11 -15.37 10.36
C SER A 145 4.60 -15.72 10.33
N ASN A 146 5.03 -16.64 9.49
CA ASN A 146 6.43 -17.01 9.24
C ASN A 146 7.11 -16.16 8.16
N ARG A 147 6.47 -15.06 7.70
CA ARG A 147 6.89 -14.10 6.67
C ARG A 147 6.75 -14.59 5.22
N MET A 148 6.33 -15.83 5.01
CA MET A 148 6.05 -16.30 3.65
C MET A 148 4.88 -15.54 3.04
N GLU A 149 5.00 -15.20 1.76
CA GLU A 149 3.95 -14.64 0.93
C GLU A 149 3.61 -15.62 -0.18
N LEU A 150 2.32 -15.94 -0.33
CA LEU A 150 1.83 -16.89 -1.35
C LEU A 150 0.85 -16.17 -2.25
N LYS A 151 1.11 -16.22 -3.55
CA LYS A 151 0.20 -15.68 -4.56
C LYS A 151 -0.46 -16.79 -5.34
N PHE A 152 -1.75 -16.63 -5.58
CA PHE A 152 -2.61 -17.60 -6.23
C PHE A 152 -3.26 -16.98 -7.47
N ASN A 153 -3.51 -17.80 -8.47
CA ASN A 153 -4.36 -17.42 -9.59
C ASN A 153 -5.85 -17.58 -9.25
N SER A 154 -6.75 -17.23 -10.18
CA SER A 154 -8.20 -17.33 -10.01
C SER A 154 -8.73 -18.75 -9.81
N ARG A 155 -7.90 -19.78 -9.99
CA ARG A 155 -8.22 -21.20 -9.74
C ARG A 155 -7.61 -21.71 -8.43
N PHE A 156 -7.08 -20.81 -7.60
CA PHE A 156 -6.39 -21.08 -6.34
C PHE A 156 -5.11 -21.94 -6.46
N ASN A 157 -4.49 -21.95 -7.65
CA ASN A 157 -3.16 -22.55 -7.81
C ASN A 157 -2.10 -21.52 -7.43
N VAL A 158 -1.09 -21.93 -6.67
CA VAL A 158 0.07 -21.11 -6.34
C VAL A 158 0.83 -20.75 -7.61
N ILE A 159 1.13 -19.48 -7.80
CA ILE A 159 1.92 -18.95 -8.94
C ILE A 159 3.19 -18.24 -8.52
N GLU A 160 3.31 -17.85 -7.24
CA GLU A 160 4.48 -17.18 -6.69
C GLU A 160 4.59 -17.50 -5.20
N VAL A 161 5.82 -17.64 -4.71
CA VAL A 161 6.15 -17.84 -3.29
C VAL A 161 7.36 -16.99 -2.98
N ASP A 162 7.21 -16.07 -2.01
CA ASP A 162 8.26 -15.16 -1.55
C ASP A 162 8.48 -15.29 -0.04
N ASP A 163 9.68 -14.90 0.46
CA ASP A 163 10.10 -14.94 1.86
C ASP A 163 10.73 -13.61 2.35
#